data_45b7971f6482cf7397a849295dc1bcab
#
_entry.id   45b7971f6482cf7397a849295dc1bcab
#
_cell.length_a   1.000
_cell.length_b   1.000
_cell.length_c   1.000
_cell.angle_alpha   90.00
_cell.angle_beta   90.00
_cell.angle_gamma   90.00
#
_symmetry.space_group_name_H-M   'P 1'
#
loop_
_entity.id
_entity.type
_entity.pdbx_description
1 polymer ?
#
loop_
_entity_poly.entity_id
_entity_poly.type
_entity_poly.pdbx_seq_one_letter_code
_entity_poly.pdbx_strand_id
1 'polypeptide(L)'
;GYQVLDPGNPRMRVLFEDTIDKGLWQLLWMPPSLPYIEPGGVYRDKEGLTKALVFSSWSAVPDAVASLCSYEAERRMVAGTSVAHGELHDKIKPLLRFAVASNDSRLTGMPVMAWLLPSPTLATRIDPLEIALARGCGPVNVHEMKDEVRAVCRRLVETLPDAEEGSRADERWYWAAPILLDARNGLLDWCASEPGWRAATPDHESGTRFKDHLDLLVRVAEGNISLGPRPDDLVEVLCDLALAGPGVCALRALHRIGPGLDAADPN
;
A
#
# COMPACT_ATOMS: atom_id res chain seq x y z
N GLY A 1 29.34 -11.60 -7.29
CA GLY A 1 28.14 -11.77 -6.47
C GLY A 1 28.33 -11.20 -5.07
N TYR A 2 27.27 -11.12 -4.30
CA TYR A 2 27.32 -10.69 -2.90
C TYR A 2 28.13 -11.69 -2.07
N GLN A 3 29.00 -11.18 -1.22
CA GLN A 3 29.77 -12.01 -0.27
C GLN A 3 29.12 -11.90 1.12
N VAL A 4 29.26 -12.96 1.91
CA VAL A 4 28.84 -12.94 3.31
C VAL A 4 29.69 -11.94 4.06
N LEU A 5 29.04 -11.03 4.78
CA LEU A 5 29.70 -9.99 5.55
C LEU A 5 29.83 -10.43 7.00
N ASP A 6 31.09 -10.52 7.50
CA ASP A 6 31.36 -10.50 8.93
C ASP A 6 31.64 -9.04 9.36
N PRO A 7 30.77 -8.43 10.16
CA PRO A 7 30.95 -7.04 10.56
C PRO A 7 32.16 -6.79 11.44
N GLY A 8 32.90 -7.80 11.90
CA GLY A 8 34.12 -7.68 12.70
C GLY A 8 33.92 -7.05 14.09
N ASN A 9 32.96 -6.14 14.23
CA ASN A 9 32.66 -5.44 15.47
C ASN A 9 31.56 -6.18 16.28
N PRO A 10 31.80 -6.51 17.56
CA PRO A 10 30.82 -7.23 18.38
C PRO A 10 29.44 -6.53 18.50
N ARG A 11 29.42 -5.20 18.62
CA ARG A 11 28.16 -4.46 18.69
C ARG A 11 27.37 -4.53 17.38
N MET A 12 28.09 -4.55 16.26
CA MET A 12 27.45 -4.68 14.95
C MET A 12 26.90 -6.09 14.73
N ARG A 13 27.57 -7.13 15.25
CA ARG A 13 27.04 -8.52 15.24
C ARG A 13 25.75 -8.62 16.04
N VAL A 14 25.72 -8.07 17.26
CA VAL A 14 24.49 -8.01 18.07
C VAL A 14 23.38 -7.25 17.34
N LEU A 15 23.69 -6.14 16.67
CA LEU A 15 22.72 -5.42 15.86
C LEU A 15 22.18 -6.27 14.72
N PHE A 16 23.02 -7.04 14.03
CA PHE A 16 22.59 -7.96 12.98
C PHE A 16 21.70 -9.09 13.55
N GLU A 17 22.08 -9.69 14.67
CA GLU A 17 21.30 -10.71 15.38
C GLU A 17 19.91 -10.17 15.78
N ASP A 18 19.85 -8.92 16.27
CA ASP A 18 18.60 -8.31 16.72
C ASP A 18 17.70 -7.76 15.61
N THR A 19 18.25 -7.55 14.42
CA THR A 19 17.51 -6.92 13.31
C THR A 19 17.48 -7.81 12.06
N ILE A 20 18.61 -7.94 11.38
CA ILE A 20 18.71 -8.62 10.08
C ILE A 20 18.38 -10.11 10.22
N ASP A 21 18.93 -10.79 11.23
CA ASP A 21 18.75 -12.23 11.43
C ASP A 21 17.32 -12.57 11.84
N LYS A 22 16.65 -11.66 12.56
CA LYS A 22 15.22 -11.76 12.87
C LYS A 22 14.32 -11.45 11.67
N GLY A 23 14.89 -11.05 10.54
CA GLY A 23 14.16 -10.81 9.30
C GLY A 23 13.46 -9.45 9.22
N LEU A 24 13.93 -8.42 9.96
CA LEU A 24 13.35 -7.06 9.87
C LEU A 24 13.43 -6.49 8.46
N TRP A 25 14.42 -6.90 7.67
CA TRP A 25 14.59 -6.47 6.28
C TRP A 25 13.43 -6.91 5.35
N GLN A 26 12.61 -7.87 5.77
CA GLN A 26 11.41 -8.31 5.04
C GLN A 26 10.18 -7.44 5.34
N LEU A 27 10.25 -6.61 6.38
CA LEU A 27 9.12 -5.86 6.88
C LEU A 27 9.11 -4.45 6.29
N LEU A 28 8.02 -4.06 5.66
CA LEU A 28 7.84 -2.70 5.17
C LEU A 28 7.61 -1.71 6.33
N TRP A 29 6.96 -2.17 7.40
CA TRP A 29 6.76 -1.44 8.67
C TRP A 29 6.78 -2.38 9.85
N MET A 30 6.91 -1.83 11.04
CA MET A 30 6.94 -2.64 12.27
C MET A 30 5.58 -3.27 12.56
N PRO A 31 5.55 -4.50 13.08
CA PRO A 31 4.31 -5.10 13.55
C PRO A 31 3.63 -4.23 14.61
N PRO A 32 2.28 -4.17 14.64
CA PRO A 32 1.58 -3.48 15.71
C PRO A 32 1.79 -4.21 17.06
N SER A 33 1.94 -3.43 18.14
CA SER A 33 2.10 -4.00 19.49
C SER A 33 0.85 -4.72 19.99
N LEU A 34 -0.34 -4.27 19.52
CA LEU A 34 -1.64 -4.85 19.83
C LEU A 34 -2.36 -5.13 18.50
N PRO A 35 -2.09 -6.24 17.84
CA PRO A 35 -2.74 -6.56 16.59
C PRO A 35 -4.21 -6.94 16.82
N TYR A 36 -5.10 -6.43 15.96
CA TYR A 36 -6.50 -6.85 15.91
C TYR A 36 -6.77 -7.91 14.83
N ILE A 37 -5.78 -8.17 13.98
CA ILE A 37 -5.75 -9.30 13.05
C ILE A 37 -4.54 -10.16 13.39
N GLU A 38 -4.68 -11.48 13.37
CA GLU A 38 -3.58 -12.40 13.58
C GLU A 38 -2.44 -12.14 12.59
N PRO A 39 -1.20 -11.91 13.06
CA PRO A 39 -0.06 -11.71 12.17
C PRO A 39 0.19 -12.92 11.26
N GLY A 40 0.25 -12.68 9.96
CA GLY A 40 0.48 -13.70 8.95
C GLY A 40 1.61 -13.35 7.99
N GLY A 41 1.94 -14.27 7.07
CA GLY A 41 2.97 -14.04 6.05
C GLY A 41 4.34 -13.72 6.70
N VAL A 42 4.95 -12.62 6.28
CA VAL A 42 6.25 -12.15 6.80
C VAL A 42 6.20 -11.66 8.24
N TYR A 43 5.01 -11.42 8.80
CA TYR A 43 4.80 -10.98 10.18
C TYR A 43 4.57 -12.14 11.15
N ARG A 44 4.40 -13.37 10.65
CA ARG A 44 4.28 -14.57 11.51
C ARG A 44 5.52 -14.72 12.36
N ASP A 45 5.35 -15.05 13.62
CA ASP A 45 6.45 -15.25 14.58
C ASP A 45 7.37 -14.02 14.77
N LYS A 46 6.83 -12.82 14.49
CA LYS A 46 7.55 -11.54 14.65
C LYS A 46 7.03 -10.73 15.83
N GLU A 47 6.40 -11.38 16.78
CA GLU A 47 5.90 -10.73 18.00
C GLU A 47 7.06 -10.16 18.81
N GLY A 48 6.85 -8.96 19.36
CA GLY A 48 7.86 -8.29 20.17
C GLY A 48 9.03 -7.66 19.40
N LEU A 49 9.04 -7.72 18.07
CA LEU A 49 10.03 -6.96 17.29
C LEU A 49 9.78 -5.46 17.46
N THR A 50 10.86 -4.72 17.65
CA THR A 50 10.84 -3.27 17.77
C THR A 50 11.98 -2.64 16.97
N LYS A 51 11.92 -1.31 16.81
CA LYS A 51 12.99 -0.56 16.15
C LYS A 51 14.23 -0.55 17.06
N ALA A 52 15.39 -0.79 16.46
CA ALA A 52 16.67 -0.57 17.12
C ALA A 52 17.12 0.89 16.89
N LEU A 53 17.51 1.58 17.97
CA LEU A 53 18.11 2.90 17.91
C LEU A 53 19.61 2.80 18.16
N VAL A 54 20.39 3.35 17.24
CA VAL A 54 21.85 3.36 17.33
C VAL A 54 22.30 4.79 17.55
N PHE A 55 22.97 5.04 18.66
CA PHE A 55 23.54 6.33 19.00
C PHE A 55 25.07 6.29 18.89
N SER A 56 25.65 7.31 18.29
CA SER A 56 27.09 7.48 18.21
C SER A 56 27.45 8.95 18.23
N SER A 57 28.54 9.27 18.92
CA SER A 57 29.18 10.60 18.86
C SER A 57 30.04 10.79 17.61
N TRP A 58 30.30 9.74 16.85
CA TRP A 58 31.11 9.76 15.64
C TRP A 58 30.24 9.88 14.42
N SER A 59 30.38 10.91 13.63
CA SER A 59 29.54 11.22 12.49
C SER A 59 29.57 10.15 11.40
N ALA A 60 30.65 9.41 11.23
CA ALA A 60 30.76 8.35 10.22
C ALA A 60 30.09 7.02 10.61
N VAL A 61 29.73 6.82 11.90
CA VAL A 61 29.17 5.54 12.35
C VAL A 61 27.75 5.30 11.82
N PRO A 62 26.83 6.27 11.83
CA PRO A 62 25.49 6.06 11.25
C PRO A 62 25.53 5.62 9.80
N ASP A 63 26.36 6.26 8.97
CA ASP A 63 26.48 5.92 7.55
C ASP A 63 27.09 4.53 7.35
N ALA A 64 28.09 4.17 8.13
CA ALA A 64 28.69 2.84 8.09
C ALA A 64 27.68 1.74 8.50
N VAL A 65 26.92 1.97 9.58
CA VAL A 65 25.89 1.03 10.03
C VAL A 65 24.79 0.89 8.96
N ALA A 66 24.30 1.99 8.41
CA ALA A 66 23.29 1.99 7.36
C ALA A 66 23.76 1.22 6.12
N SER A 67 25.00 1.47 5.67
CA SER A 67 25.58 0.80 4.50
C SER A 67 25.74 -0.71 4.73
N LEU A 68 26.24 -1.12 5.90
CA LEU A 68 26.40 -2.54 6.22
C LEU A 68 25.06 -3.27 6.36
N CYS A 69 24.06 -2.65 7.00
CA CYS A 69 22.72 -3.21 7.12
C CYS A 69 22.05 -3.33 5.74
N SER A 70 22.13 -2.29 4.92
CA SER A 70 21.58 -2.30 3.56
C SER A 70 22.21 -3.37 2.70
N TYR A 71 23.55 -3.47 2.71
CA TYR A 71 24.26 -4.50 1.96
C TYR A 71 23.83 -5.92 2.35
N GLU A 72 23.76 -6.20 3.66
CA GLU A 72 23.38 -7.53 4.14
C GLU A 72 21.89 -7.83 3.86
N ALA A 73 21.01 -6.84 3.94
CA ALA A 73 19.61 -6.96 3.54
C ALA A 73 19.48 -7.28 2.05
N GLU A 74 20.18 -6.54 1.19
CA GLU A 74 20.22 -6.79 -0.25
C GLU A 74 20.77 -8.18 -0.56
N ARG A 75 21.87 -8.59 0.09
CA ARG A 75 22.45 -9.92 -0.07
C ARG A 75 21.44 -11.01 0.20
N ARG A 76 20.66 -10.88 1.28
CA ARG A 76 19.60 -11.85 1.64
C ARG A 76 18.43 -11.81 0.69
N MET A 77 18.04 -10.64 0.24
CA MET A 77 16.93 -10.46 -0.71
C MET A 77 17.21 -11.14 -2.05
N VAL A 78 18.45 -11.10 -2.52
CA VAL A 78 18.85 -11.73 -3.79
C VAL A 78 19.44 -13.12 -3.62
N ALA A 79 19.46 -13.67 -2.42
CA ALA A 79 19.98 -15.01 -2.17
C ALA A 79 19.24 -16.04 -3.03
N GLY A 80 20.00 -16.86 -3.75
CA GLY A 80 19.45 -17.85 -4.68
C GLY A 80 19.11 -17.30 -6.08
N THR A 81 19.35 -16.02 -6.34
CA THR A 81 19.23 -15.43 -7.67
C THR A 81 20.60 -15.26 -8.35
N SER A 82 20.61 -15.01 -9.66
CA SER A 82 21.83 -14.69 -10.43
C SER A 82 22.15 -13.18 -10.45
N VAL A 83 21.52 -12.38 -9.59
CA VAL A 83 21.70 -10.92 -9.55
C VAL A 83 23.05 -10.59 -8.91
N ALA A 84 23.88 -9.81 -9.60
CA ALA A 84 25.14 -9.32 -9.07
C ALA A 84 24.96 -8.02 -8.28
N HIS A 85 25.90 -7.73 -7.38
CA HIS A 85 25.97 -6.44 -6.69
C HIS A 85 26.08 -5.30 -7.70
N GLY A 86 25.26 -4.29 -7.56
CA GLY A 86 25.17 -3.17 -8.50
C GLY A 86 24.16 -3.36 -9.64
N GLU A 87 23.68 -4.58 -9.93
CA GLU A 87 22.67 -4.83 -10.95
C GLU A 87 21.23 -4.77 -10.41
N LEU A 88 21.07 -4.62 -9.10
CA LEU A 88 19.79 -4.68 -8.44
C LEU A 88 18.81 -3.62 -8.98
N HIS A 89 19.29 -2.38 -9.11
CA HIS A 89 18.48 -1.26 -9.62
C HIS A 89 18.02 -1.45 -11.06
N ASP A 90 18.84 -2.11 -11.88
CA ASP A 90 18.51 -2.34 -13.30
C ASP A 90 17.54 -3.53 -13.47
N LYS A 91 17.65 -4.54 -12.60
CA LYS A 91 16.86 -5.77 -12.69
C LYS A 91 15.57 -5.74 -11.88
N ILE A 92 15.55 -5.04 -10.73
CA ILE A 92 14.37 -4.91 -9.89
C ILE A 92 13.76 -3.52 -10.09
N LYS A 93 12.65 -3.50 -10.84
CA LYS A 93 11.89 -2.25 -11.04
C LYS A 93 11.01 -1.99 -9.81
N PRO A 94 10.84 -0.72 -9.39
CA PRO A 94 9.91 -0.38 -8.33
C PRO A 94 8.50 -0.91 -8.64
N LEU A 95 7.86 -1.55 -7.66
CA LEU A 95 6.50 -2.05 -7.78
C LEU A 95 5.49 -0.90 -7.84
N LEU A 96 5.72 0.13 -7.00
CA LEU A 96 4.86 1.31 -6.92
C LEU A 96 5.37 2.36 -7.91
N ARG A 97 4.79 2.38 -9.10
CA ARG A 97 5.14 3.35 -10.14
C ARG A 97 3.94 3.66 -11.02
N PHE A 98 3.87 4.89 -11.47
CA PHE A 98 2.93 5.34 -12.48
C PHE A 98 3.54 5.15 -13.86
N ALA A 99 3.37 3.97 -14.44
CA ALA A 99 4.00 3.59 -15.68
C ALA A 99 3.00 3.55 -16.84
N VAL A 100 3.55 3.69 -18.05
CA VAL A 100 2.84 3.57 -19.32
C VAL A 100 3.41 2.36 -20.06
N ALA A 101 2.55 1.54 -20.63
CA ALA A 101 2.98 0.43 -21.47
C ALA A 101 3.60 0.94 -22.75
N SER A 102 4.70 0.30 -23.19
CA SER A 102 5.47 0.77 -24.35
C SER A 102 4.78 0.54 -25.68
N ASN A 103 3.84 -0.41 -25.74
CA ASN A 103 3.23 -0.89 -26.97
C ASN A 103 1.88 -0.23 -27.31
N ASP A 104 1.13 0.23 -26.32
CA ASP A 104 -0.25 0.72 -26.51
C ASP A 104 -0.55 2.02 -25.72
N SER A 105 0.45 2.63 -25.14
CA SER A 105 0.33 3.83 -24.29
C SER A 105 -0.66 3.68 -23.12
N ARG A 106 -0.99 2.45 -22.71
CA ARG A 106 -1.91 2.14 -21.62
C ARG A 106 -1.27 2.49 -20.29
N LEU A 107 -2.03 3.17 -19.43
CA LEU A 107 -1.61 3.52 -18.07
C LEU A 107 -1.64 2.27 -17.18
N THR A 108 -0.47 1.75 -16.81
CA THR A 108 -0.33 0.53 -16.03
C THR A 108 -0.23 0.78 -14.52
N GLY A 109 -0.19 2.04 -14.08
CA GLY A 109 -0.14 2.44 -12.68
C GLY A 109 -1.50 2.64 -12.00
N MET A 110 -2.63 2.42 -12.70
CA MET A 110 -3.96 2.59 -12.10
C MET A 110 -4.21 1.66 -10.90
N PRO A 111 -3.75 0.41 -10.86
CA PRO A 111 -3.82 -0.40 -9.63
C PRO A 111 -3.04 0.21 -8.46
N VAL A 112 -1.90 0.84 -8.72
CA VAL A 112 -1.13 1.57 -7.70
C VAL A 112 -1.90 2.80 -7.21
N MET A 113 -2.54 3.53 -8.14
CA MET A 113 -3.40 4.67 -7.79
C MET A 113 -4.52 4.24 -6.85
N ALA A 114 -5.27 3.19 -7.20
CA ALA A 114 -6.37 2.69 -6.37
C ALA A 114 -5.91 2.16 -5.01
N TRP A 115 -4.72 1.54 -4.96
CA TRP A 115 -4.15 1.03 -3.72
C TRP A 115 -3.71 2.14 -2.76
N LEU A 116 -3.22 3.26 -3.30
CA LEU A 116 -2.80 4.43 -2.52
C LEU A 116 -3.96 5.41 -2.25
N LEU A 117 -5.08 5.31 -2.98
CA LEU A 117 -6.22 6.20 -2.81
C LEU A 117 -6.84 6.04 -1.42
N PRO A 118 -6.98 7.13 -0.65
CA PRO A 118 -7.65 7.08 0.64
C PRO A 118 -9.18 7.06 0.43
N SER A 119 -9.73 5.88 0.13
CA SER A 119 -11.17 5.72 -0.11
C SER A 119 -11.99 6.00 1.16
N PRO A 120 -12.75 7.11 1.25
CA PRO A 120 -13.63 7.41 2.38
C PRO A 120 -14.71 6.35 2.55
N THR A 121 -15.27 5.85 1.46
CA THR A 121 -16.32 4.82 1.49
C THR A 121 -15.82 3.55 2.15
N LEU A 122 -14.64 3.04 1.73
CA LEU A 122 -14.08 1.82 2.32
C LEU A 122 -13.61 2.05 3.76
N ALA A 123 -13.04 3.23 4.05
CA ALA A 123 -12.56 3.54 5.39
C ALA A 123 -13.66 3.66 6.44
N THR A 124 -14.83 4.24 6.07
CA THR A 124 -15.94 4.48 6.99
C THR A 124 -16.91 3.31 7.09
N ARG A 125 -17.08 2.53 6.01
CA ARG A 125 -18.02 1.40 5.98
C ARG A 125 -17.43 0.12 6.55
N ILE A 126 -16.11 0.03 6.66
CA ILE A 126 -15.41 -1.17 7.08
C ILE A 126 -14.33 -0.77 8.08
N ASP A 127 -14.57 -1.02 9.36
CA ASP A 127 -13.57 -0.85 10.41
C ASP A 127 -13.17 -2.19 11.02
N PRO A 128 -11.98 -2.73 10.68
CA PRO A 128 -11.50 -3.99 11.22
C PRO A 128 -11.36 -3.99 12.75
N LEU A 129 -11.08 -2.82 13.36
CA LEU A 129 -10.97 -2.72 14.82
C LEU A 129 -12.34 -2.90 15.49
N GLU A 130 -13.38 -2.26 14.96
CA GLU A 130 -14.75 -2.44 15.48
C GLU A 130 -15.20 -3.89 15.35
N ILE A 131 -14.92 -4.54 14.21
CA ILE A 131 -15.22 -5.96 14.00
C ILE A 131 -14.49 -6.82 15.05
N ALA A 132 -13.20 -6.56 15.29
CA ALA A 132 -12.41 -7.31 16.27
C ALA A 132 -12.93 -7.10 17.69
N LEU A 133 -13.24 -5.87 18.09
CA LEU A 133 -13.80 -5.54 19.41
C LEU A 133 -15.17 -6.19 19.63
N ALA A 134 -16.02 -6.26 18.62
CA ALA A 134 -17.32 -6.92 18.71
C ALA A 134 -17.21 -8.44 18.94
N ARG A 135 -16.09 -9.05 18.53
CA ARG A 135 -15.81 -10.50 18.72
C ARG A 135 -15.13 -10.82 20.05
N GLY A 136 -14.63 -9.81 20.77
CA GLY A 136 -13.95 -9.96 22.07
C GLY A 136 -12.52 -9.44 22.05
N CYS A 137 -11.78 -9.68 23.13
CA CYS A 137 -10.43 -9.16 23.31
C CYS A 137 -9.40 -10.15 22.76
N GLY A 138 -9.01 -9.98 21.50
CA GLY A 138 -7.95 -10.78 20.88
C GLY A 138 -7.84 -10.55 19.38
N PRO A 139 -6.73 -10.96 18.74
CA PRO A 139 -6.59 -10.92 17.31
C PRO A 139 -7.60 -11.86 16.62
N VAL A 140 -8.20 -11.39 15.54
CA VAL A 140 -9.14 -12.16 14.73
C VAL A 140 -8.40 -12.77 13.55
N ASN A 141 -8.74 -14.02 13.20
CA ASN A 141 -8.20 -14.64 12.00
C ASN A 141 -8.60 -13.86 10.74
N VAL A 142 -7.68 -13.68 9.81
CA VAL A 142 -7.89 -12.89 8.60
C VAL A 142 -9.05 -13.40 7.73
N HIS A 143 -9.28 -14.71 7.70
CA HIS A 143 -10.38 -15.29 6.91
C HIS A 143 -11.74 -14.95 7.54
N GLU A 144 -11.85 -15.04 8.86
CA GLU A 144 -13.06 -14.64 9.58
C GLU A 144 -13.33 -13.13 9.43
N MET A 145 -12.28 -12.31 9.50
CA MET A 145 -12.39 -10.88 9.24
C MET A 145 -12.91 -10.61 7.82
N LYS A 146 -12.38 -11.32 6.82
CA LYS A 146 -12.82 -11.21 5.43
C LYS A 146 -14.28 -11.63 5.25
N ASP A 147 -14.75 -12.64 5.95
CA ASP A 147 -16.16 -13.10 5.84
C ASP A 147 -17.14 -11.99 6.27
N GLU A 148 -16.85 -11.25 7.33
CA GLU A 148 -17.65 -10.09 7.75
C GLU A 148 -17.60 -8.96 6.72
N VAL A 149 -16.40 -8.63 6.24
CA VAL A 149 -16.19 -7.54 5.28
C VAL A 149 -16.84 -7.84 3.93
N ARG A 150 -16.84 -9.11 3.50
CA ARG A 150 -17.39 -9.56 2.22
C ARG A 150 -18.86 -9.18 2.05
N ALA A 151 -19.65 -9.29 3.11
CA ALA A 151 -21.07 -8.92 3.08
C ALA A 151 -21.25 -7.41 2.82
N VAL A 152 -20.37 -6.57 3.36
CA VAL A 152 -20.38 -5.13 3.11
C VAL A 152 -19.92 -4.83 1.69
N CYS A 153 -18.82 -5.43 1.24
CA CYS A 153 -18.29 -5.23 -0.12
C CYS A 153 -19.29 -5.65 -1.21
N ARG A 154 -20.06 -6.74 -1.02
CA ARG A 154 -21.12 -7.13 -1.96
C ARG A 154 -22.15 -6.03 -2.13
N ARG A 155 -22.66 -5.46 -1.03
CA ARG A 155 -23.60 -4.34 -1.09
C ARG A 155 -23.02 -3.11 -1.77
N LEU A 156 -21.74 -2.82 -1.55
CA LEU A 156 -21.06 -1.73 -2.24
C LEU A 156 -20.96 -1.99 -3.75
N VAL A 157 -20.64 -3.21 -4.18
CA VAL A 157 -20.59 -3.58 -5.60
C VAL A 157 -21.95 -3.43 -6.28
N GLU A 158 -23.06 -3.66 -5.57
CA GLU A 158 -24.44 -3.46 -6.08
C GLU A 158 -24.75 -1.97 -6.34
N THR A 159 -24.04 -1.05 -5.71
CA THR A 159 -24.22 0.41 -5.93
C THR A 159 -23.42 0.95 -7.11
N LEU A 160 -22.51 0.17 -7.66
CA LEU A 160 -21.69 0.57 -8.82
C LEU A 160 -22.55 0.67 -10.09
N PRO A 161 -22.13 1.53 -11.05
CA PRO A 161 -22.81 1.64 -12.35
C PRO A 161 -22.88 0.29 -13.06
N ASP A 162 -23.89 0.10 -13.92
CA ASP A 162 -24.03 -1.09 -14.70
C ASP A 162 -22.81 -1.34 -15.61
N ALA A 163 -22.45 -2.60 -15.75
CA ALA A 163 -21.40 -3.04 -16.63
C ALA A 163 -21.94 -3.20 -18.06
N GLU A 164 -21.12 -2.92 -19.07
CA GLU A 164 -21.47 -3.26 -20.44
C GLU A 164 -21.43 -4.76 -20.69
N GLU A 165 -22.21 -5.21 -21.63
CA GLU A 165 -22.20 -6.61 -22.07
C GLU A 165 -20.87 -6.96 -22.74
N GLY A 166 -20.38 -8.16 -22.50
CA GLY A 166 -19.13 -8.64 -23.08
C GLY A 166 -18.85 -10.08 -22.73
N SER A 167 -17.92 -10.70 -23.45
CA SER A 167 -17.57 -12.12 -23.25
C SER A 167 -16.40 -12.32 -22.29
N ARG A 168 -15.68 -11.26 -21.94
CA ARG A 168 -14.49 -11.30 -21.07
C ARG A 168 -14.63 -10.27 -19.95
N ALA A 169 -14.26 -10.69 -18.75
CA ALA A 169 -14.20 -9.80 -17.62
C ALA A 169 -13.21 -8.63 -17.86
N ASP A 170 -13.59 -7.45 -17.42
CA ASP A 170 -12.82 -6.24 -17.56
C ASP A 170 -12.05 -5.97 -16.26
N GLU A 171 -10.76 -6.27 -16.28
CA GLU A 171 -9.86 -6.09 -15.13
C GLU A 171 -9.74 -4.63 -14.68
N ARG A 172 -10.22 -3.65 -15.47
CA ARG A 172 -10.24 -2.24 -15.07
C ARG A 172 -11.12 -2.01 -13.84
N TRP A 173 -12.10 -2.86 -13.59
CA TRP A 173 -12.93 -2.81 -12.38
C TRP A 173 -12.13 -2.87 -11.09
N TYR A 174 -10.99 -3.56 -11.05
CA TYR A 174 -10.18 -3.68 -9.83
C TYR A 174 -9.69 -2.34 -9.30
N TRP A 175 -9.44 -1.38 -10.17
CA TRP A 175 -9.02 -0.04 -9.77
C TRP A 175 -10.12 1.02 -9.97
N ALA A 176 -11.09 0.80 -10.85
CA ALA A 176 -12.18 1.73 -11.08
C ALA A 176 -13.25 1.67 -9.97
N ALA A 177 -13.52 0.49 -9.41
CA ALA A 177 -14.56 0.34 -8.40
C ALA A 177 -14.36 1.24 -7.16
N PRO A 178 -13.22 1.29 -6.49
CA PRO A 178 -13.03 2.21 -5.37
C PRO A 178 -13.18 3.68 -5.76
N ILE A 179 -12.75 4.07 -6.95
CA ILE A 179 -12.92 5.43 -7.48
C ILE A 179 -14.41 5.75 -7.66
N LEU A 180 -15.17 4.85 -8.27
CA LEU A 180 -16.60 5.01 -8.52
C LEU A 180 -17.43 5.03 -7.23
N LEU A 181 -17.03 4.27 -6.21
CA LEU A 181 -17.67 4.32 -4.89
C LEU A 181 -17.53 5.69 -4.23
N ASP A 182 -16.39 6.36 -4.43
CA ASP A 182 -16.10 7.66 -3.83
C ASP A 182 -16.46 8.85 -4.72
N ALA A 183 -16.77 8.64 -5.98
CA ALA A 183 -17.10 9.70 -6.92
C ALA A 183 -18.27 10.59 -6.44
N ARG A 184 -19.25 10.00 -5.72
CA ARG A 184 -20.39 10.70 -5.13
C ARG A 184 -20.10 11.28 -3.74
N ASN A 185 -18.94 10.99 -3.16
CA ASN A 185 -18.55 11.34 -1.80
C ASN A 185 -17.44 12.42 -1.76
N GLY A 186 -17.41 13.33 -2.74
CA GLY A 186 -16.50 14.46 -2.76
C GLY A 186 -15.09 14.19 -3.30
N LEU A 187 -14.84 13.00 -3.88
CA LEU A 187 -13.52 12.68 -4.46
C LEU A 187 -13.09 13.70 -5.52
N LEU A 188 -13.99 14.14 -6.39
CA LEU A 188 -13.71 15.12 -7.45
C LEU A 188 -13.39 16.50 -6.87
N ASP A 189 -14.14 16.93 -5.86
CA ASP A 189 -13.91 18.21 -5.19
C ASP A 189 -12.56 18.20 -4.47
N TRP A 190 -12.23 17.09 -3.81
CA TRP A 190 -10.93 16.91 -3.18
C TRP A 190 -9.80 16.95 -4.21
N CYS A 191 -9.89 16.19 -5.30
CA CYS A 191 -8.90 16.24 -6.38
C CYS A 191 -8.75 17.64 -6.98
N ALA A 192 -9.83 18.43 -7.01
CA ALA A 192 -9.81 19.80 -7.53
C ALA A 192 -9.19 20.81 -6.55
N SER A 193 -9.32 20.58 -5.23
CA SER A 193 -8.86 21.50 -4.19
C SER A 193 -7.39 21.35 -3.86
N GLU A 194 -6.78 20.16 -4.11
CA GLU A 194 -5.41 19.88 -3.74
C GLU A 194 -4.38 20.41 -4.74
N PRO A 195 -3.67 21.52 -4.44
CA PRO A 195 -2.70 22.11 -5.37
C PRO A 195 -1.53 21.18 -5.72
N GLY A 196 -1.12 20.34 -4.78
CA GLY A 196 0.00 19.40 -4.96
C GLY A 196 -0.24 18.34 -6.05
N TRP A 197 -1.50 18.03 -6.33
CA TRP A 197 -1.87 17.09 -7.38
C TRP A 197 -1.78 17.73 -8.77
N ARG A 198 -1.94 19.05 -8.86
CA ARG A 198 -1.82 19.83 -10.10
C ARG A 198 -0.41 20.35 -10.35
N ALA A 199 0.36 20.53 -9.28
CA ALA A 199 1.72 21.09 -9.32
C ALA A 199 2.83 20.06 -9.56
N ALA A 200 2.50 18.84 -9.95
CA ALA A 200 3.49 17.89 -10.46
C ALA A 200 4.20 18.54 -11.65
N THR A 201 5.36 19.11 -11.35
CA THR A 201 6.14 19.92 -12.30
C THR A 201 6.50 19.11 -13.54
N PRO A 202 6.46 19.71 -14.73
CA PRO A 202 6.76 19.05 -16.01
C PRO A 202 8.20 18.51 -16.14
N ASP A 203 9.10 18.89 -15.22
CA ASP A 203 10.54 18.63 -15.34
C ASP A 203 11.00 17.21 -14.96
N HIS A 204 10.11 16.35 -14.45
CA HIS A 204 10.42 14.95 -14.24
C HIS A 204 9.46 14.06 -15.03
N GLU A 205 9.99 13.13 -15.82
CA GLU A 205 9.19 12.12 -16.54
C GLU A 205 8.15 11.41 -15.65
N SER A 206 8.45 11.25 -14.37
CA SER A 206 7.54 10.69 -13.38
C SER A 206 6.35 11.59 -13.06
N GLY A 207 6.51 12.91 -13.05
CA GLY A 207 5.43 13.87 -12.80
C GLY A 207 4.37 13.88 -13.90
N THR A 208 4.78 13.81 -15.16
CA THR A 208 3.86 13.74 -16.30
C THR A 208 3.02 12.47 -16.25
N ARG A 209 3.63 11.34 -15.93
CA ARG A 209 2.94 10.05 -15.87
C ARG A 209 1.94 9.98 -14.71
N PHE A 210 2.23 10.57 -13.57
CA PHE A 210 1.27 10.67 -12.46
C PHE A 210 0.05 11.49 -12.86
N LYS A 211 0.24 12.61 -13.54
CA LYS A 211 -0.84 13.45 -14.02
C LYS A 211 -1.77 12.69 -14.97
N ASP A 212 -1.23 11.91 -15.92
CA ASP A 212 -2.05 11.11 -16.84
C ASP A 212 -2.94 10.11 -16.08
N HIS A 213 -2.40 9.49 -15.02
CA HIS A 213 -3.18 8.58 -14.16
C HIS A 213 -4.26 9.33 -13.37
N LEU A 214 -3.96 10.54 -12.91
CA LEU A 214 -4.93 11.39 -12.23
C LEU A 214 -6.05 11.84 -13.18
N ASP A 215 -5.72 12.25 -14.40
CA ASP A 215 -6.70 12.61 -15.43
C ASP A 215 -7.62 11.42 -15.76
N LEU A 216 -7.07 10.21 -15.80
CA LEU A 216 -7.86 9.00 -15.98
C LEU A 216 -8.75 8.71 -14.77
N LEU A 217 -8.27 8.89 -13.53
CA LEU A 217 -9.07 8.79 -12.31
C LEU A 217 -10.28 9.72 -12.35
N VAL A 218 -10.07 11.00 -12.69
CA VAL A 218 -11.15 11.99 -12.81
C VAL A 218 -12.17 11.55 -13.86
N ARG A 219 -11.74 11.12 -15.03
CA ARG A 219 -12.64 10.62 -16.10
C ARG A 219 -13.47 9.43 -15.65
N VAL A 220 -12.90 8.51 -14.84
CA VAL A 220 -13.64 7.39 -14.27
C VAL A 220 -14.68 7.89 -13.27
N ALA A 221 -14.30 8.78 -12.37
CA ALA A 221 -15.18 9.33 -11.35
C ALA A 221 -16.36 10.13 -11.96
N GLU A 222 -16.14 10.78 -13.11
CA GLU A 222 -17.18 11.46 -13.89
C GLU A 222 -18.09 10.51 -14.69
N GLY A 223 -17.79 9.21 -14.70
CA GLY A 223 -18.52 8.23 -15.49
C GLY A 223 -18.22 8.27 -17.01
N ASN A 224 -17.14 8.93 -17.40
CA ASN A 224 -16.73 9.11 -18.80
C ASN A 224 -15.96 7.90 -19.37
N ILE A 225 -16.01 6.76 -18.69
CA ILE A 225 -15.37 5.52 -19.11
C ILE A 225 -16.38 4.39 -19.02
N SER A 226 -16.53 3.70 -20.13
CA SER A 226 -17.30 2.49 -20.23
C SER A 226 -16.48 1.28 -19.76
N LEU A 227 -17.07 0.46 -18.88
CA LEU A 227 -16.45 -0.73 -18.31
C LEU A 227 -17.25 -1.98 -18.73
N GLY A 228 -16.56 -2.99 -19.22
CA GLY A 228 -17.13 -4.27 -19.59
C GLY A 228 -17.58 -5.11 -18.38
N PRO A 229 -17.82 -6.41 -18.54
CA PRO A 229 -18.30 -7.29 -17.46
C PRO A 229 -17.40 -7.27 -16.24
N ARG A 230 -18.03 -7.27 -15.06
CA ARG A 230 -17.30 -7.30 -13.78
C ARG A 230 -16.59 -8.64 -13.58
N PRO A 231 -15.34 -8.65 -13.06
CA PRO A 231 -14.70 -9.88 -12.62
C PRO A 231 -15.45 -10.53 -11.45
N ASP A 232 -15.48 -11.86 -11.41
CA ASP A 232 -16.15 -12.62 -10.35
C ASP A 232 -15.54 -12.40 -8.96
N ASP A 233 -14.25 -12.09 -8.92
CA ASP A 233 -13.47 -11.85 -7.69
C ASP A 233 -13.39 -10.37 -7.28
N LEU A 234 -14.12 -9.47 -7.92
CA LEU A 234 -14.12 -8.04 -7.60
C LEU A 234 -14.41 -7.75 -6.11
N VAL A 235 -15.33 -8.52 -5.52
CA VAL A 235 -15.66 -8.41 -4.10
C VAL A 235 -14.44 -8.72 -3.23
N GLU A 236 -13.67 -9.75 -3.57
CA GLU A 236 -12.46 -10.13 -2.82
C GLU A 236 -11.38 -9.06 -2.92
N VAL A 237 -11.18 -8.48 -4.09
CA VAL A 237 -10.24 -7.37 -4.29
C VAL A 237 -10.65 -6.15 -3.46
N LEU A 238 -11.94 -5.80 -3.40
CA LEU A 238 -12.42 -4.71 -2.55
C LEU A 238 -12.26 -5.03 -1.06
N CYS A 239 -12.44 -6.28 -0.63
CA CYS A 239 -12.15 -6.71 0.74
C CYS A 239 -10.67 -6.48 1.09
N ASP A 240 -9.77 -6.88 0.20
CA ASP A 240 -8.33 -6.69 0.40
C ASP A 240 -7.93 -5.21 0.44
N LEU A 241 -8.49 -4.38 -0.43
CA LEU A 241 -8.30 -2.93 -0.39
C LEU A 241 -8.84 -2.31 0.90
N ALA A 242 -10.03 -2.72 1.35
CA ALA A 242 -10.64 -2.21 2.57
C ALA A 242 -9.84 -2.60 3.83
N LEU A 243 -9.29 -3.81 3.87
CA LEU A 243 -8.54 -4.32 5.02
C LEU A 243 -7.10 -3.84 5.04
N ALA A 244 -6.43 -3.83 3.89
CA ALA A 244 -4.98 -3.68 3.79
C ALA A 244 -4.51 -2.59 2.81
N GLY A 245 -5.41 -1.91 2.11
CA GLY A 245 -5.04 -0.79 1.23
C GLY A 245 -4.40 0.35 2.04
N PRO A 246 -3.14 0.76 1.74
CA PRO A 246 -2.42 1.74 2.56
C PRO A 246 -3.16 3.08 2.68
N GLY A 247 -3.76 3.56 1.59
CA GLY A 247 -4.55 4.79 1.60
C GLY A 247 -5.76 4.70 2.52
N VAL A 248 -6.50 3.58 2.46
CA VAL A 248 -7.67 3.32 3.31
C VAL A 248 -7.27 3.18 4.78
N CYS A 249 -6.17 2.44 5.05
CA CYS A 249 -5.66 2.27 6.42
C CYS A 249 -5.18 3.60 7.01
N ALA A 250 -4.49 4.43 6.22
CA ALA A 250 -4.03 5.75 6.66
C ALA A 250 -5.22 6.67 6.99
N LEU A 251 -6.22 6.74 6.12
CA LEU A 251 -7.42 7.56 6.34
C LEU A 251 -8.16 7.12 7.60
N ARG A 252 -8.34 5.81 7.78
CA ARG A 252 -8.98 5.24 8.98
C ARG A 252 -8.19 5.56 10.26
N ALA A 253 -6.86 5.50 10.21
CA ALA A 253 -6.01 5.89 11.34
C ALA A 253 -6.16 7.37 11.68
N LEU A 254 -6.22 8.25 10.68
CA LEU A 254 -6.46 9.68 10.88
C LEU A 254 -7.82 9.96 11.52
N HIS A 255 -8.90 9.31 11.07
CA HIS A 255 -10.23 9.44 11.66
C HIS A 255 -10.26 9.04 13.14
N ARG A 256 -9.44 8.07 13.56
CA ARG A 256 -9.35 7.64 14.98
C ARG A 256 -8.59 8.63 15.86
N ILE A 257 -7.63 9.37 15.30
CA ILE A 257 -6.78 10.30 16.07
C ILE A 257 -7.48 11.62 16.36
N GLY A 258 -8.36 12.09 15.46
CA GLY A 258 -9.01 13.38 15.61
C GLY A 258 -10.45 13.46 15.12
N PRO A 259 -11.43 13.57 16.02
CA PRO A 259 -12.78 14.02 15.63
C PRO A 259 -12.84 15.49 15.18
N GLY A 260 -11.69 16.13 14.95
CA GLY A 260 -11.56 17.53 14.58
C GLY A 260 -10.83 17.82 13.26
N LEU A 261 -10.40 16.78 12.52
CA LEU A 261 -9.84 16.99 11.16
C LEU A 261 -10.91 17.10 10.07
N ASP A 262 -12.20 16.97 10.44
CA ASP A 262 -13.32 17.22 9.52
C ASP A 262 -13.57 18.69 9.25
N ALA A 263 -12.88 19.57 9.95
CA ALA A 263 -12.85 20.98 9.65
C ALA A 263 -11.39 21.36 9.36
N ALA A 264 -10.95 21.20 8.13
CA ALA A 264 -9.90 22.03 7.61
C ALA A 264 -10.42 23.47 7.68
N ASP A 265 -10.22 24.10 8.85
CA ASP A 265 -10.36 25.56 8.99
C ASP A 265 -9.20 26.16 8.19
N PRO A 266 -9.46 26.87 7.09
CA PRO A 266 -8.43 27.48 6.27
C PRO A 266 -8.03 28.83 6.88
N ASN A 267 -7.54 28.86 8.13
CA ASN A 267 -6.90 30.03 8.73
C ASN A 267 -5.48 29.76 9.13
#